data_d1e58ab957404b5f65b0ddab48c15146
#
_entry.id   d1e58ab957404b5f65b0ddab48c15146
#
_cell.length_a   1.000
_cell.length_b   1.000
_cell.length_c   1.000
_cell.angle_alpha   90.00
_cell.angle_beta   90.00
_cell.angle_gamma   90.00
#
_symmetry.space_group_name_H-M   'P 1'
#
loop_
_entity.id
_entity.type
_entity.pdbx_description
1 polymer ?
#
loop_
_entity_poly.entity_id
_entity_poly.type
_entity_poly.pdbx_seq_one_letter_code
_entity_poly.pdbx_strand_id
1 'polypeptide(L)'
;MRIAVLEDSLIQQERIRNLLDLSHRLCFFCTVEEYMESHFYFDLLLLDIELGSQNGIEFIKKHPDKQRFIVYVSSHSEAMADTFDTNVLGFIIKDRIEDALVEKVNQVEQRIHQLEKIALNLPYETRYVYR
;
A
#
# COMPACT_ATOMS: atom_id res chain seq x y z
N MET A 1 -11.84 1.36 0.55
CA MET A 1 -10.72 2.31 0.73
C MET A 1 -10.07 2.66 -0.61
N ARG A 2 -9.27 3.69 -0.62
CA ARG A 2 -8.53 4.12 -1.82
C ARG A 2 -7.15 3.50 -1.80
N ILE A 3 -6.84 2.71 -2.83
CA ILE A 3 -5.59 1.94 -2.92
C ILE A 3 -4.81 2.39 -4.15
N ALA A 4 -3.55 2.77 -3.95
CA ALA A 4 -2.60 2.96 -5.03
C ALA A 4 -1.85 1.66 -5.27
N VAL A 5 -1.64 1.32 -6.54
CA VAL A 5 -0.85 0.16 -6.95
C VAL A 5 0.31 0.68 -7.79
N LEU A 6 1.51 0.58 -7.28
CA LEU A 6 2.72 0.99 -7.98
C LEU A 6 3.45 -0.27 -8.46
N GLU A 7 3.24 -0.59 -9.72
CA GLU A 7 3.67 -1.83 -10.36
C GLU A 7 3.87 -1.57 -11.85
N ASP A 8 5.05 -1.85 -12.38
CA ASP A 8 5.37 -1.58 -13.78
C ASP A 8 4.90 -2.70 -14.74
N SER A 9 4.58 -3.88 -14.27
CA SER A 9 4.07 -4.97 -15.09
C SER A 9 2.56 -4.89 -15.27
N LEU A 10 2.12 -4.76 -16.52
CA LEU A 10 0.67 -4.73 -16.84
C LEU A 10 -0.02 -6.04 -16.48
N ILE A 11 0.67 -7.17 -16.60
CA ILE A 11 0.13 -8.48 -16.21
C ILE A 11 -0.12 -8.51 -14.69
N GLN A 12 0.80 -8.02 -13.89
CA GLN A 12 0.64 -7.97 -12.43
C GLN A 12 -0.45 -6.98 -12.03
N GLN A 13 -0.55 -5.85 -12.71
CA GLN A 13 -1.64 -4.89 -12.47
C GLN A 13 -3.00 -5.55 -12.71
N GLU A 14 -3.14 -6.31 -13.78
CA GLU A 14 -4.40 -6.98 -14.10
C GLU A 14 -4.75 -8.05 -13.06
N ARG A 15 -3.77 -8.81 -12.58
CA ARG A 15 -3.99 -9.77 -11.49
C ARG A 15 -4.52 -9.09 -10.24
N ILE A 16 -3.93 -7.98 -9.85
CA ILE A 16 -4.36 -7.21 -8.68
C ILE A 16 -5.76 -6.64 -8.91
N ARG A 17 -6.03 -6.10 -10.09
CA ARG A 17 -7.35 -5.57 -10.43
C ARG A 17 -8.44 -6.64 -10.28
N ASN A 18 -8.20 -7.83 -10.81
CA ASN A 18 -9.18 -8.91 -10.76
C ASN A 18 -9.49 -9.36 -9.35
N LEU A 19 -8.54 -9.22 -8.42
CA LEU A 19 -8.73 -9.60 -7.03
C LEU A 19 -9.45 -8.52 -6.19
N LEU A 20 -9.29 -7.25 -6.52
CA LEU A 20 -9.69 -6.14 -5.64
C LEU A 20 -10.72 -5.18 -6.22
N ASP A 21 -10.97 -5.20 -7.54
CA ASP A 21 -11.69 -4.14 -8.24
C ASP A 21 -13.12 -3.88 -7.71
N LEU A 22 -13.82 -4.94 -7.31
CA LEU A 22 -15.21 -4.81 -6.86
C LEU A 22 -15.37 -4.23 -5.46
N SER A 23 -14.30 -4.18 -4.68
CA SER A 23 -14.37 -3.84 -3.25
C SER A 23 -13.71 -2.51 -2.90
N HIS A 24 -12.84 -1.99 -3.77
CA HIS A 24 -12.02 -0.82 -3.46
C HIS A 24 -11.84 0.09 -4.68
N ARG A 25 -11.45 1.34 -4.42
CA ARG A 25 -11.05 2.28 -5.46
C ARG A 25 -9.56 2.10 -5.74
N LEU A 26 -9.25 1.61 -6.93
CA LEU A 26 -7.88 1.31 -7.33
C LEU A 26 -7.34 2.38 -8.28
N CYS A 27 -6.11 2.83 -8.02
CA CYS A 27 -5.35 3.69 -8.93
C CYS A 27 -4.03 3.01 -9.26
N PHE A 28 -3.77 2.77 -10.53
CA PHE A 28 -2.59 2.05 -11.00
C PHE A 28 -1.55 3.03 -11.54
N PHE A 29 -0.30 2.83 -11.12
CA PHE A 29 0.84 3.63 -11.56
C PHE A 29 1.96 2.70 -12.02
N CYS A 30 2.55 2.99 -13.19
CA CYS A 30 3.67 2.22 -13.71
C CYS A 30 5.01 2.71 -13.17
N THR A 31 5.11 3.98 -12.80
CA THR A 31 6.36 4.62 -12.38
C THR A 31 6.17 5.40 -11.10
N VAL A 32 7.30 5.62 -10.41
CA VAL A 32 7.35 6.48 -9.23
C VAL A 32 6.90 7.90 -9.58
N GLU A 33 7.31 8.41 -10.74
CA GLU A 33 6.96 9.76 -11.19
C GLU A 33 5.46 9.93 -11.34
N GLU A 34 4.77 8.97 -11.95
CA GLU A 34 3.30 9.00 -12.08
C GLU A 34 2.64 9.05 -10.71
N TYR A 35 3.12 8.23 -9.78
CA TYR A 35 2.59 8.19 -8.43
C TYR A 35 2.77 9.54 -7.72
N MET A 36 3.96 10.13 -7.83
CA MET A 36 4.27 11.41 -7.20
C MET A 36 3.46 12.57 -7.78
N GLU A 37 3.09 12.51 -9.06
CA GLU A 37 2.25 13.53 -9.72
C GLU A 37 0.78 13.43 -9.34
N SER A 38 0.32 12.31 -8.81
CA SER A 38 -1.05 12.14 -8.35
C SER A 38 -1.36 13.09 -7.19
N HIS A 39 -2.54 13.71 -7.21
CA HIS A 39 -2.98 14.64 -6.17
C HIS A 39 -3.73 13.96 -5.02
N PHE A 40 -3.86 12.64 -5.04
CA PHE A 40 -4.61 11.91 -4.03
C PHE A 40 -3.71 11.45 -2.89
N TYR A 41 -4.29 11.43 -1.69
CA TYR A 41 -3.74 10.71 -0.54
C TYR A 41 -4.39 9.33 -0.50
N PHE A 42 -3.58 8.29 -0.32
CA PHE A 42 -4.07 6.91 -0.38
C PHE A 42 -4.09 6.27 1.00
N ASP A 43 -5.12 5.47 1.25
CA ASP A 43 -5.20 4.66 2.48
C ASP A 43 -4.14 3.57 2.48
N LEU A 44 -3.89 2.97 1.32
CA LEU A 44 -2.94 1.89 1.16
C LEU A 44 -2.17 2.05 -0.15
N LEU A 45 -0.88 1.82 -0.09
CA LEU A 45 -0.02 1.66 -1.27
C LEU A 45 0.43 0.20 -1.35
N LEU A 46 0.06 -0.47 -2.45
CA LEU A 46 0.64 -1.76 -2.83
C LEU A 46 1.86 -1.45 -3.70
N LEU A 47 3.04 -1.79 -3.20
CA LEU A 47 4.29 -1.31 -3.76
C LEU A 47 5.20 -2.47 -4.17
N ASP A 48 5.53 -2.51 -5.46
CA ASP A 48 6.60 -3.38 -5.95
C ASP A 48 7.97 -2.80 -5.56
N ILE A 49 8.86 -3.65 -5.10
CA ILE A 49 10.22 -3.24 -4.77
C ILE A 49 11.03 -2.94 -6.02
N GLU A 50 10.83 -3.72 -7.08
CA GLU A 50 11.55 -3.53 -8.34
C GLU A 50 10.71 -2.75 -9.34
N LEU A 51 11.04 -1.48 -9.54
CA LEU A 51 10.33 -0.56 -10.43
C LEU A 51 11.30 -0.06 -11.52
N GLY A 52 11.59 -0.93 -12.49
CA GLY A 52 12.57 -0.63 -13.51
C GLY A 52 13.95 -0.43 -12.88
N SER A 53 14.52 0.76 -13.01
CA SER A 53 15.81 1.10 -12.39
C SER A 53 15.68 1.60 -10.95
N GLN A 54 14.47 1.69 -10.40
CA GLN A 54 14.21 2.25 -9.08
C GLN A 54 13.87 1.16 -8.07
N ASN A 55 14.19 1.42 -6.80
CA ASN A 55 13.88 0.52 -5.68
C ASN A 55 12.75 1.12 -4.84
N GLY A 56 11.66 0.35 -4.67
CA GLY A 56 10.49 0.80 -3.93
C GLY A 56 10.76 1.12 -2.47
N ILE A 57 11.65 0.37 -1.83
CA ILE A 57 12.01 0.61 -0.42
C ILE A 57 12.70 1.96 -0.27
N GLU A 58 13.67 2.25 -1.14
CA GLU A 58 14.37 3.53 -1.12
C GLU A 58 13.44 4.70 -1.44
N PHE A 59 12.52 4.49 -2.38
CA PHE A 59 11.52 5.49 -2.73
C PHE A 59 10.70 5.90 -1.50
N ILE A 60 10.20 4.94 -0.74
CA ILE A 60 9.37 5.19 0.43
C ILE A 60 10.13 5.93 1.54
N LYS A 61 11.41 5.60 1.74
CA LYS A 61 12.24 6.32 2.72
C LYS A 61 12.39 7.79 2.40
N LYS A 62 12.34 8.17 1.12
CA LYS A 62 12.45 9.55 0.66
C LYS A 62 11.10 10.28 0.60
N HIS A 63 9.99 9.56 0.50
CA HIS A 63 8.67 10.13 0.26
C HIS A 63 7.59 9.47 1.12
N PRO A 64 7.62 9.68 2.46
CA PRO A 64 6.73 8.95 3.37
C PRO A 64 5.28 9.44 3.43
N ASP A 65 4.95 10.62 2.89
CA ASP A 65 3.74 11.35 3.28
C ASP A 65 2.54 11.18 2.34
N LYS A 66 2.64 10.37 1.30
CA LYS A 66 1.60 10.27 0.26
C LYS A 66 0.58 9.17 0.51
N GLN A 67 0.85 8.28 1.43
CA GLN A 67 0.00 7.15 1.79
C GLN A 67 0.01 6.89 3.28
N ARG A 68 -1.09 6.28 3.79
CA ARG A 68 -1.18 5.94 5.21
C ARG A 68 -0.43 4.66 5.53
N PHE A 69 -0.69 3.60 4.77
CA PHE A 69 -0.08 2.29 4.97
C PHE A 69 0.50 1.73 3.69
N ILE A 70 1.44 0.82 3.85
CA ILE A 70 2.14 0.17 2.73
C ILE A 70 2.07 -1.34 2.92
N VAL A 71 1.82 -2.04 1.80
CA VAL A 71 2.03 -3.48 1.69
C VAL A 71 2.93 -3.69 0.49
N TYR A 72 4.09 -4.29 0.71
CA TYR A 72 5.00 -4.62 -0.38
C TYR A 72 4.55 -5.87 -1.12
N VAL A 73 4.71 -5.87 -2.43
CA VAL A 73 4.45 -7.02 -3.30
C VAL A 73 5.70 -7.26 -4.12
N SER A 74 6.38 -8.38 -3.91
CA SER A 74 7.69 -8.63 -4.53
C SER A 74 7.90 -10.09 -4.87
N SER A 75 8.73 -10.35 -5.89
CA SER A 75 9.23 -11.68 -6.21
C SER A 75 10.39 -12.12 -5.31
N HIS A 76 10.94 -11.22 -4.50
CA HIS A 76 12.16 -11.43 -3.71
C HIS A 76 11.86 -11.43 -2.22
N SER A 77 11.68 -12.62 -1.63
CA SER A 77 11.39 -12.75 -0.20
C SER A 77 12.53 -12.28 0.70
N GLU A 78 13.77 -12.32 0.21
CA GLU A 78 14.94 -11.85 0.95
C GLU A 78 14.91 -10.35 1.25
N ALA A 79 14.14 -9.58 0.51
CA ALA A 79 13.99 -8.14 0.74
C ALA A 79 13.09 -7.81 1.94
N MET A 80 12.36 -8.79 2.48
CA MET A 80 11.37 -8.56 3.54
C MET A 80 11.98 -7.86 4.76
N ALA A 81 13.20 -8.22 5.16
CA ALA A 81 13.85 -7.65 6.34
C ALA A 81 14.08 -6.13 6.21
N ASP A 82 14.21 -5.62 5.00
CA ASP A 82 14.47 -4.20 4.74
C ASP A 82 13.20 -3.35 4.70
N THR A 83 12.01 -3.97 4.81
CA THR A 83 10.72 -3.30 4.67
C THR A 83 10.07 -2.93 6.01
N PHE A 84 10.62 -3.36 7.14
CA PHE A 84 10.00 -3.12 8.43
C PHE A 84 9.98 -1.64 8.79
N ASP A 85 8.76 -1.12 9.02
CA ASP A 85 8.51 0.22 9.50
C ASP A 85 7.10 0.26 10.12
N THR A 86 6.78 1.33 10.84
CA THR A 86 5.51 1.46 11.56
C THR A 86 4.28 1.48 10.66
N ASN A 87 4.41 1.98 9.43
CA ASN A 87 3.31 2.05 8.47
C ASN A 87 3.29 0.90 7.46
N VAL A 88 4.21 -0.04 7.57
CA VAL A 88 4.24 -1.23 6.69
C VAL A 88 3.46 -2.35 7.36
N LEU A 89 2.36 -2.75 6.75
CA LEU A 89 1.45 -3.76 7.32
C LEU A 89 1.60 -5.14 6.69
N GLY A 90 2.43 -5.29 5.69
CA GLY A 90 2.64 -6.61 5.11
C GLY A 90 3.63 -6.64 3.97
N PHE A 91 4.00 -7.88 3.65
CA PHE A 91 4.85 -8.23 2.52
C PHE A 91 4.24 -9.46 1.86
N ILE A 92 3.93 -9.36 0.58
CA ILE A 92 3.33 -10.46 -0.19
C ILE A 92 4.30 -10.88 -1.28
N ILE A 93 4.60 -12.17 -1.35
CA ILE A 93 5.37 -12.75 -2.44
C ILE A 93 4.47 -12.86 -3.67
N LYS A 94 4.92 -12.39 -4.83
CA LYS A 94 4.12 -12.37 -6.07
C LYS A 94 3.54 -13.72 -6.45
N ASP A 95 4.24 -14.81 -6.19
CA ASP A 95 3.74 -16.16 -6.48
C ASP A 95 2.53 -16.56 -5.63
N ARG A 96 2.28 -15.84 -4.53
CA ARG A 96 1.19 -16.13 -3.59
C ARG A 96 0.12 -15.05 -3.59
N ILE A 97 0.09 -14.22 -4.61
CA ILE A 97 -0.79 -13.03 -4.60
C ILE A 97 -2.27 -13.41 -4.54
N GLU A 98 -2.69 -14.48 -5.25
CA GLU A 98 -4.07 -14.95 -5.25
C GLU A 98 -4.52 -15.44 -3.87
N ASP A 99 -3.60 -16.01 -3.11
CA ASP A 99 -3.92 -16.57 -1.78
C ASP A 99 -3.86 -15.53 -0.67
N ALA A 100 -3.07 -14.48 -0.82
CA ALA A 100 -2.69 -13.60 0.28
C ALA A 100 -3.23 -12.17 0.16
N LEU A 101 -3.45 -11.67 -1.04
CA LEU A 101 -3.71 -10.24 -1.24
C LEU A 101 -5.04 -9.78 -0.64
N VAL A 102 -6.12 -10.50 -0.92
CA VAL A 102 -7.47 -10.10 -0.46
C VAL A 102 -7.52 -10.08 1.07
N GLU A 103 -7.00 -11.11 1.70
CA GLU A 103 -6.97 -11.19 3.17
C GLU A 103 -6.14 -10.05 3.76
N LYS A 104 -4.97 -9.77 3.19
CA LYS A 104 -4.11 -8.69 3.67
C LYS A 104 -4.77 -7.33 3.54
N VAL A 105 -5.41 -7.07 2.41
CA VAL A 105 -6.14 -5.81 2.18
C VAL A 105 -7.29 -5.66 3.18
N ASN A 106 -8.02 -6.74 3.45
CA ASN A 106 -9.08 -6.73 4.46
C ASN A 106 -8.53 -6.43 5.86
N GLN A 107 -7.37 -6.97 6.21
CA GLN A 107 -6.70 -6.68 7.48
C GLN A 107 -6.31 -5.20 7.59
N VAL A 108 -5.82 -4.61 6.52
CA VAL A 108 -5.49 -3.18 6.48
C VAL A 108 -6.74 -2.34 6.70
N GLU A 109 -7.83 -2.66 6.03
CA GLU A 109 -9.09 -1.95 6.19
C GLU A 109 -9.61 -2.01 7.63
N GLN A 110 -9.56 -3.18 8.24
CA GLN A 110 -9.91 -3.35 9.65
C GLN A 110 -9.02 -2.51 10.57
N ARG A 111 -7.73 -2.44 10.27
CA ARG A 111 -6.79 -1.62 11.03
C ARG A 111 -7.16 -0.14 10.97
N ILE A 112 -7.52 0.35 9.78
CA ILE A 112 -7.97 1.72 9.61
C ILE A 112 -9.24 1.99 10.44
N HIS A 113 -10.22 1.09 10.39
CA HIS A 113 -11.44 1.23 11.16
C HIS A 113 -11.19 1.25 12.67
N GLN A 114 -10.27 0.42 13.16
CA GLN A 114 -9.88 0.42 14.58
C GLN A 114 -9.25 1.75 14.99
N LEU A 115 -8.37 2.30 14.17
CA LEU A 115 -7.72 3.58 14.43
C LEU A 115 -8.74 4.73 14.42
N GLU A 116 -9.73 4.69 13.55
CA GLU A 116 -10.80 5.69 13.51
C GLU A 116 -11.66 5.63 14.77
N LYS A 117 -11.97 4.44 15.28
CA LYS A 117 -12.69 4.28 16.55
C LYS A 117 -11.92 4.87 17.72
N ILE A 118 -10.61 4.63 17.78
CA ILE A 118 -9.75 5.21 18.81
C ILE A 118 -9.79 6.74 18.72
N ALA A 119 -9.66 7.30 17.52
CA ALA A 119 -9.68 8.73 17.30
C ALA A 119 -11.01 9.38 17.76
N LEU A 120 -12.13 8.72 17.54
CA LEU A 120 -13.45 9.21 17.97
C LEU A 120 -13.60 9.27 19.49
N ASN A 121 -12.84 8.48 20.22
CA ASN A 121 -12.88 8.44 21.69
C ASN A 121 -11.83 9.34 22.33
N LEU A 122 -11.00 10.05 21.56
CA LEU A 122 -10.00 10.98 22.04
C LEU A 122 -10.57 12.41 22.10
N PRO A 123 -9.97 13.33 22.91
CA PRO A 123 -10.28 14.73 22.84
C PRO A 123 -10.11 15.27 21.42
N TYR A 124 -10.90 16.29 21.06
CA TYR A 124 -10.94 16.83 19.70
C TYR A 124 -9.56 17.18 19.15
N GLU A 125 -8.72 17.82 19.93
CA GLU A 125 -7.37 18.21 19.52
C GLU A 125 -6.50 17.01 19.17
N THR A 126 -6.65 15.92 19.91
CA THR A 126 -5.88 14.68 19.68
C THR A 126 -6.34 13.93 18.44
N ARG A 127 -7.63 14.06 18.06
CA ARG A 127 -8.17 13.34 16.90
C ARG A 127 -7.49 13.74 15.59
N TYR A 128 -6.98 14.94 15.49
CA TYR A 128 -6.27 15.40 14.29
C TYR A 128 -4.99 14.62 14.02
N VAL A 129 -4.38 14.05 15.04
CA VAL A 129 -3.13 13.29 14.92
C VAL A 129 -3.34 11.99 14.11
N TYR A 130 -4.55 11.46 14.09
CA TYR A 130 -4.88 10.18 13.47
C TYR A 130 -5.55 10.31 12.10
N ARG A 131 -5.55 11.47 11.56
CA ARG A 131 -6.10 11.73 10.23
C ARG A 131 -5.00 11.74 9.19
#